data_ac42636b4a8341486e38f911bcf83787
#
_entry.id   ac42636b4a8341486e38f911bcf83787
#
_cell.length_a   1.000
_cell.length_b   1.000
_cell.length_c   1.000
_cell.angle_alpha   90.00
_cell.angle_beta   90.00
_cell.angle_gamma   90.00
#
_symmetry.space_group_name_H-M   'P 1'
#
loop_
_entity.id
_entity.type
_entity.pdbx_description
1 polymer ?
#
loop_
_entity_poly.entity_id
_entity_poly.type
_entity_poly.pdbx_seq_one_letter_code
_entity_poly.pdbx_strand_id
1 'polypeptide(L)'
;MPFRIDPKKPFDDEIRRAGLELIDDAITILRDRPSGPHEAVHDARKRFKRLRALYRLVARGAPDFSREENARFRDIARSLAFARDATALVETADYLEPFALSDAQGKALRSIAAMLRKRRDHAIEHEAGLDDAISAAIAGCEAGRERLKALSLTDEVKDTTRLVRTSWPTQRNRA
;
A
#
# COMPACT_ATOMS: atom_id res chain seq x y z
N MET A 1 -6.00 8.61 13.59
CA MET A 1 -5.13 8.94 14.75
C MET A 1 -3.66 8.95 14.35
N PRO A 2 -2.76 9.70 15.00
CA PRO A 2 -1.35 9.61 14.70
C PRO A 2 -0.84 8.22 15.10
N PHE A 3 -0.13 7.56 14.17
CA PHE A 3 0.56 6.31 14.41
C PHE A 3 1.59 6.50 15.55
N ARG A 4 1.37 5.83 16.67
CA ARG A 4 2.20 5.99 17.87
C ARG A 4 2.38 4.65 18.57
N ILE A 5 3.61 4.32 18.94
CA ILE A 5 3.98 3.19 19.81
C ILE A 5 4.20 3.74 21.20
N ASP A 6 3.55 3.17 22.20
CA ASP A 6 3.76 3.53 23.60
C ASP A 6 4.94 2.72 24.15
N PRO A 7 6.08 3.38 24.51
CA PRO A 7 7.24 2.66 25.00
C PRO A 7 7.07 2.07 26.41
N LYS A 8 5.96 2.38 27.09
CA LYS A 8 5.64 1.86 28.42
C LYS A 8 4.88 0.53 28.39
N LYS A 9 4.39 0.13 27.23
CA LYS A 9 3.63 -1.12 27.03
C LYS A 9 4.51 -2.21 26.43
N PRO A 10 4.14 -3.50 26.57
CA PRO A 10 4.82 -4.59 25.90
C PRO A 10 4.92 -4.32 24.40
N PHE A 11 6.11 -4.47 23.85
CA PHE A 11 6.40 -4.06 22.46
C PHE A 11 5.60 -4.85 21.44
N ASP A 12 5.46 -6.16 21.64
CA ASP A 12 4.68 -7.03 20.76
C ASP A 12 3.18 -6.67 20.75
N ASP A 13 2.61 -6.28 21.90
CA ASP A 13 1.22 -5.81 22.00
C ASP A 13 1.03 -4.51 21.23
N GLU A 14 1.95 -3.56 21.35
CA GLU A 14 1.89 -2.30 20.64
C GLU A 14 2.09 -2.48 19.11
N ILE A 15 2.95 -3.39 18.70
CA ILE A 15 3.10 -3.75 17.27
C ILE A 15 1.81 -4.35 16.73
N ARG A 16 1.21 -5.31 17.46
CA ARG A 16 -0.09 -5.91 17.07
C ARG A 16 -1.17 -4.84 16.99
N ARG A 17 -1.35 -4.04 18.04
CA ARG A 17 -2.36 -2.97 18.09
C ARG A 17 -2.21 -1.99 16.93
N ALA A 18 -1.02 -1.41 16.78
CA ALA A 18 -0.77 -0.40 15.76
C ALA A 18 -0.87 -0.98 14.33
N GLY A 19 -0.45 -2.23 14.14
CA GLY A 19 -0.57 -2.90 12.85
C GLY A 19 -2.00 -3.26 12.50
N LEU A 20 -2.79 -3.75 13.46
CA LEU A 20 -4.20 -4.05 13.29
C LEU A 20 -5.00 -2.78 12.95
N GLU A 21 -4.78 -1.67 13.65
CA GLU A 21 -5.39 -0.38 13.32
C GLU A 21 -5.11 0.05 11.87
N LEU A 22 -3.86 -0.10 11.40
CA LEU A 22 -3.50 0.25 10.03
C LEU A 22 -4.16 -0.65 8.97
N ILE A 23 -4.31 -1.95 9.27
CA ILE A 23 -4.95 -2.91 8.39
C ILE A 23 -6.46 -2.65 8.35
N ASP A 24 -7.10 -2.51 9.50
CA ASP A 24 -8.55 -2.28 9.60
C ASP A 24 -8.93 -0.93 8.95
N ASP A 25 -8.15 0.14 9.16
CA ASP A 25 -8.29 1.41 8.46
C ASP A 25 -8.19 1.22 6.93
N ALA A 26 -7.22 0.45 6.45
CA ALA A 26 -7.06 0.22 5.01
C ALA A 26 -8.23 -0.58 4.42
N ILE A 27 -8.72 -1.60 5.12
CA ILE A 27 -9.90 -2.39 4.71
C ILE A 27 -11.13 -1.48 4.64
N THR A 28 -11.38 -0.68 5.67
CA THR A 28 -12.52 0.26 5.72
C THR A 28 -12.47 1.25 4.57
N ILE A 29 -11.32 1.89 4.34
CA ILE A 29 -11.14 2.85 3.24
C ILE A 29 -11.37 2.21 1.87
N LEU A 30 -10.85 1.00 1.64
CA LEU A 30 -11.03 0.28 0.38
C LEU A 30 -12.47 -0.20 0.16
N ARG A 31 -13.18 -0.54 1.23
CA ARG A 31 -14.58 -0.97 1.19
C ARG A 31 -15.54 0.19 0.96
N ASP A 32 -15.41 1.23 1.77
CA ASP A 32 -16.37 2.34 1.84
C ASP A 32 -16.12 3.41 0.77
N ARG A 33 -14.86 3.58 0.34
CA ARG A 33 -14.45 4.52 -0.73
C ARG A 33 -15.07 5.91 -0.61
N PRO A 34 -14.98 6.58 0.53
CA PRO A 34 -15.74 7.81 0.82
C PRO A 34 -15.45 8.96 -0.15
N SER A 35 -14.27 8.99 -0.75
CA SER A 35 -13.84 9.99 -1.75
C SER A 35 -13.57 9.35 -3.14
N GLY A 36 -14.19 8.20 -3.41
CA GLY A 36 -14.03 7.46 -4.65
C GLY A 36 -12.87 6.44 -4.63
N PRO A 37 -12.84 5.53 -5.63
CA PRO A 37 -11.94 4.39 -5.63
C PRO A 37 -10.46 4.80 -5.73
N HIS A 38 -10.13 5.84 -6.48
CA HIS A 38 -8.74 6.28 -6.66
C HIS A 38 -8.13 6.86 -5.39
N GLU A 39 -8.90 7.67 -4.65
CA GLU A 39 -8.45 8.23 -3.37
C GLU A 39 -8.38 7.14 -2.29
N ALA A 40 -9.32 6.20 -2.30
CA ALA A 40 -9.28 5.03 -1.42
C ALA A 40 -8.00 4.21 -1.60
N VAL A 41 -7.60 3.94 -2.85
CA VAL A 41 -6.34 3.27 -3.17
C VAL A 41 -5.14 4.07 -2.68
N HIS A 42 -5.13 5.39 -2.91
CA HIS A 42 -4.05 6.26 -2.45
C HIS A 42 -3.89 6.20 -0.94
N ASP A 43 -4.97 6.29 -0.21
CA ASP A 43 -4.98 6.29 1.25
C ASP A 43 -4.64 4.92 1.84
N ALA A 44 -5.14 3.83 1.27
CA ALA A 44 -4.74 2.47 1.67
C ALA A 44 -3.23 2.25 1.48
N ARG A 45 -2.65 2.71 0.36
CA ARG A 45 -1.20 2.62 0.12
C ARG A 45 -0.37 3.39 1.14
N LYS A 46 -0.87 4.52 1.68
CA LYS A 46 -0.22 5.22 2.81
C LYS A 46 -0.18 4.34 4.06
N ARG A 47 -1.28 3.62 4.36
CA ARG A 47 -1.34 2.66 5.48
C ARG A 47 -0.37 1.50 5.27
N PHE A 48 -0.32 0.94 4.08
CA PHE A 48 0.63 -0.14 3.75
C PHE A 48 2.10 0.29 3.88
N LYS A 49 2.45 1.53 3.52
CA LYS A 49 3.81 2.05 3.76
C LYS A 49 4.16 2.08 5.25
N ARG A 50 3.23 2.56 6.10
CA ARG A 50 3.41 2.61 7.56
C ARG A 50 3.50 1.20 8.15
N LEU A 51 2.61 0.30 7.73
CA LEU A 51 2.59 -1.09 8.16
C LEU A 51 3.91 -1.81 7.82
N ARG A 52 4.41 -1.63 6.61
CA ARG A 52 5.70 -2.19 6.19
C ARG A 52 6.88 -1.60 6.97
N ALA A 53 6.81 -0.34 7.37
CA ALA A 53 7.80 0.26 8.25
C ALA A 53 7.74 -0.39 9.64
N LEU A 54 6.53 -0.62 10.17
CA LEU A 54 6.31 -1.31 11.43
C LEU A 54 6.89 -2.74 11.42
N TYR A 55 6.63 -3.52 10.37
CA TYR A 55 7.16 -4.88 10.25
C TYR A 55 8.68 -4.94 10.18
N ARG A 56 9.35 -3.90 9.66
CA ARG A 56 10.82 -3.80 9.69
C ARG A 56 11.38 -3.63 11.11
N LEU A 57 10.61 -3.05 12.03
CA LEU A 57 11.05 -2.91 13.41
C LEU A 57 11.15 -4.25 14.13
N VAL A 58 10.34 -5.23 13.74
CA VAL A 58 10.33 -6.58 14.31
C VAL A 58 11.18 -7.59 13.54
N ALA A 59 11.87 -7.16 12.48
CA ALA A 59 12.60 -8.05 11.58
C ALA A 59 13.66 -8.92 12.28
N ARG A 60 14.24 -8.47 13.39
CA ARG A 60 15.21 -9.25 14.17
C ARG A 60 14.57 -10.31 15.08
N GLY A 61 13.36 -10.00 15.60
CA GLY A 61 12.64 -10.92 16.46
C GLY A 61 11.73 -11.89 15.74
N ALA A 62 11.33 -11.54 14.52
CA ALA A 62 10.47 -12.34 13.67
C ALA A 62 10.85 -12.12 12.19
N PRO A 63 12.03 -12.61 11.75
CA PRO A 63 12.57 -12.32 10.42
C PRO A 63 11.69 -12.87 9.30
N ASP A 64 11.15 -14.06 9.45
CA ASP A 64 10.27 -14.67 8.44
C ASP A 64 8.94 -13.95 8.35
N PHE A 65 8.30 -13.62 9.45
CA PHE A 65 7.10 -12.79 9.49
C PHE A 65 7.35 -11.45 8.79
N SER A 66 8.42 -10.75 9.15
CA SER A 66 8.76 -9.45 8.56
C SER A 66 8.98 -9.55 7.05
N ARG A 67 9.68 -10.59 6.58
CA ARG A 67 9.94 -10.82 5.15
C ARG A 67 8.64 -11.09 4.38
N GLU A 68 7.85 -12.03 4.87
CA GLU A 68 6.62 -12.49 4.21
C GLU A 68 5.57 -11.38 4.15
N GLU A 69 5.30 -10.72 5.28
CA GLU A 69 4.28 -9.69 5.35
C GLU A 69 4.71 -8.38 4.67
N ASN A 70 6.01 -8.04 4.67
CA ASN A 70 6.50 -6.95 3.82
C ASN A 70 6.34 -7.25 2.33
N ALA A 71 6.53 -8.50 1.91
CA ALA A 71 6.28 -8.92 0.53
C ALA A 71 4.78 -8.83 0.22
N ARG A 72 3.90 -9.40 1.05
CA ARG A 72 2.44 -9.34 0.91
C ARG A 72 1.95 -7.91 0.68
N PHE A 73 2.23 -6.99 1.61
CA PHE A 73 1.75 -5.60 1.52
C PHE A 73 2.46 -4.77 0.44
N ARG A 74 3.65 -5.17 0.00
CA ARG A 74 4.28 -4.60 -1.19
C ARG A 74 3.51 -5.00 -2.45
N ASP A 75 3.15 -6.27 -2.57
CA ASP A 75 2.54 -6.81 -3.78
C ASP A 75 1.08 -6.34 -3.90
N ILE A 76 0.32 -6.30 -2.79
CA ILE A 76 -0.99 -5.63 -2.73
C ILE A 76 -0.87 -4.16 -3.18
N ALA A 77 0.08 -3.39 -2.63
CA ALA A 77 0.26 -2.00 -3.01
C ALA A 77 0.64 -1.82 -4.49
N ARG A 78 1.36 -2.78 -5.08
CA ARG A 78 1.75 -2.77 -6.50
C ARG A 78 0.57 -3.08 -7.40
N SER A 79 -0.24 -4.10 -7.08
CA SER A 79 -1.45 -4.45 -7.80
C SER A 79 -2.43 -3.27 -7.86
N LEU A 80 -2.70 -2.63 -6.72
CA LEU A 80 -3.55 -1.43 -6.66
C LEU A 80 -2.96 -0.24 -7.44
N ALA A 81 -1.63 -0.08 -7.47
CA ALA A 81 -0.98 0.99 -8.23
C ALA A 81 -1.19 0.81 -9.72
N PHE A 82 -1.00 -0.40 -10.23
CA PHE A 82 -1.15 -0.70 -11.65
C PHE A 82 -2.55 -0.37 -12.16
N ALA A 83 -3.59 -0.81 -11.44
CA ALA A 83 -4.98 -0.52 -11.79
C ALA A 83 -5.30 0.99 -11.81
N ARG A 84 -4.69 1.77 -10.91
CA ARG A 84 -4.84 3.24 -10.85
C ARG A 84 -4.07 3.95 -11.95
N ASP A 85 -2.80 3.56 -12.17
CA ASP A 85 -1.90 4.28 -13.07
C ASP A 85 -2.40 4.23 -14.52
N ALA A 86 -3.00 3.12 -14.94
CA ALA A 86 -3.62 2.98 -16.25
C ALA A 86 -4.78 3.97 -16.47
N THR A 87 -5.63 4.18 -15.46
CA THR A 87 -6.75 5.14 -15.52
C THR A 87 -6.25 6.58 -15.43
N ALA A 88 -5.33 6.89 -14.53
CA ALA A 88 -4.79 8.24 -14.34
C ALA A 88 -4.06 8.78 -15.59
N LEU A 89 -3.39 7.91 -16.36
CA LEU A 89 -2.75 8.30 -17.61
C LEU A 89 -3.77 8.73 -18.68
N VAL A 90 -4.92 8.02 -18.77
CA VAL A 90 -6.02 8.42 -19.68
C VAL A 90 -6.60 9.77 -19.25
N GLU A 91 -6.93 9.92 -17.97
CA GLU A 91 -7.47 11.17 -17.42
C GLU A 91 -6.53 12.35 -17.63
N THR A 92 -5.22 12.14 -17.47
CA THR A 92 -4.20 13.18 -17.72
C THR A 92 -4.16 13.58 -19.19
N ALA A 93 -4.22 12.61 -20.11
CA ALA A 93 -4.22 12.90 -21.54
C ALA A 93 -5.48 13.67 -21.97
N ASP A 94 -6.65 13.28 -21.44
CA ASP A 94 -7.92 13.97 -21.67
C ASP A 94 -7.92 15.39 -21.08
N TYR A 95 -7.36 15.56 -19.88
CA TYR A 95 -7.22 16.86 -19.24
C TYR A 95 -6.32 17.83 -20.06
N LEU A 96 -5.27 17.32 -20.68
CA LEU A 96 -4.32 18.15 -21.44
C LEU A 96 -4.84 18.54 -22.82
N GLU A 97 -5.80 17.82 -23.41
CA GLU A 97 -6.30 18.07 -24.75
C GLU A 97 -6.80 19.52 -24.96
N PRO A 98 -7.63 20.12 -24.07
CA PRO A 98 -8.12 21.48 -24.21
C PRO A 98 -7.02 22.56 -24.18
N PHE A 99 -5.83 22.24 -23.67
CA PHE A 99 -4.69 23.15 -23.57
C PHE A 99 -3.70 23.02 -24.72
N ALA A 100 -4.06 22.27 -25.76
CA ALA A 100 -3.22 22.14 -26.96
C ALA A 100 -3.00 23.51 -27.65
N LEU A 101 -1.74 23.86 -27.91
CA LEU A 101 -1.34 25.13 -28.51
C LEU A 101 -1.49 25.13 -30.03
N SER A 102 -1.76 23.99 -30.66
CA SER A 102 -1.97 23.85 -32.12
C SER A 102 -2.83 22.61 -32.43
N ASP A 103 -3.43 22.61 -33.64
CA ASP A 103 -4.21 21.44 -34.12
C ASP A 103 -3.37 20.15 -34.18
N ALA A 104 -2.10 20.26 -34.52
CA ALA A 104 -1.18 19.12 -34.57
C ALA A 104 -0.97 18.54 -33.17
N GLN A 105 -0.83 19.40 -32.18
CA GLN A 105 -0.68 18.98 -30.77
C GLN A 105 -1.97 18.35 -30.21
N GLY A 106 -3.14 18.93 -30.54
CA GLY A 106 -4.43 18.35 -30.19
C GLY A 106 -4.65 16.96 -30.82
N LYS A 107 -4.30 16.79 -32.10
CA LYS A 107 -4.34 15.48 -32.78
C LYS A 107 -3.41 14.45 -32.08
N ALA A 108 -2.21 14.86 -31.71
CA ALA A 108 -1.25 14.01 -31.03
C ALA A 108 -1.77 13.58 -29.64
N LEU A 109 -2.34 14.49 -28.86
CA LEU A 109 -2.93 14.19 -27.54
C LEU A 109 -4.11 13.23 -27.67
N ARG A 110 -5.02 13.41 -28.62
CA ARG A 110 -6.11 12.46 -28.90
C ARG A 110 -5.59 11.07 -29.28
N SER A 111 -4.55 10.99 -30.10
CA SER A 111 -3.93 9.71 -30.49
C SER A 111 -3.32 9.01 -29.27
N ILE A 112 -2.62 9.75 -28.41
CA ILE A 112 -2.06 9.24 -27.16
C ILE A 112 -3.19 8.76 -26.23
N ALA A 113 -4.24 9.55 -26.04
CA ALA A 113 -5.38 9.17 -25.22
C ALA A 113 -6.05 7.87 -25.71
N ALA A 114 -6.23 7.74 -27.04
CA ALA A 114 -6.78 6.52 -27.64
C ALA A 114 -5.89 5.29 -27.40
N MET A 115 -4.57 5.44 -27.54
CA MET A 115 -3.61 4.38 -27.25
C MET A 115 -3.62 4.00 -25.76
N LEU A 116 -3.68 4.97 -24.85
CA LEU A 116 -3.73 4.75 -23.42
C LEU A 116 -5.05 4.06 -22.99
N ARG A 117 -6.18 4.45 -23.59
CA ARG A 117 -7.47 3.75 -23.39
C ARG A 117 -7.38 2.30 -23.82
N LYS A 118 -6.87 2.03 -25.01
CA LYS A 118 -6.70 0.65 -25.50
C LYS A 118 -5.79 -0.16 -24.58
N ARG A 119 -4.71 0.44 -24.07
CA ARG A 119 -3.81 -0.20 -23.12
C ARG A 119 -4.47 -0.46 -21.77
N ARG A 120 -5.26 0.49 -21.27
CA ARG A 120 -6.07 0.33 -20.05
C ARG A 120 -7.09 -0.80 -20.23
N ASP A 121 -7.83 -0.80 -21.33
CA ASP A 121 -8.89 -1.78 -21.59
C ASP A 121 -8.29 -3.19 -21.72
N HIS A 122 -7.15 -3.33 -22.40
CA HIS A 122 -6.40 -4.59 -22.45
C HIS A 122 -5.89 -5.04 -21.07
N ALA A 123 -5.45 -4.11 -20.23
CA ALA A 123 -5.04 -4.39 -18.86
C ALA A 123 -6.24 -4.82 -17.99
N ILE A 124 -7.41 -4.23 -18.22
CA ILE A 124 -8.68 -4.61 -17.55
C ILE A 124 -9.17 -5.98 -18.02
N GLU A 125 -8.97 -6.34 -19.29
CA GLU A 125 -9.35 -7.66 -19.84
C GLU A 125 -8.44 -8.80 -19.36
N HIS A 126 -7.15 -8.52 -19.09
CA HIS A 126 -6.16 -9.52 -18.70
C HIS A 126 -5.79 -9.49 -17.20
N GLU A 127 -6.01 -8.39 -16.54
CA GLU A 127 -5.87 -8.25 -15.09
C GLU A 127 -7.19 -7.71 -14.56
N ALA A 128 -7.70 -8.33 -13.51
CA ALA A 128 -8.90 -7.91 -12.81
C ALA A 128 -9.05 -6.38 -12.73
N GLY A 129 -10.22 -5.86 -13.05
CA GLY A 129 -10.52 -4.43 -12.99
C GLY A 129 -10.20 -3.83 -11.61
N LEU A 130 -10.26 -2.50 -11.49
CA LEU A 130 -9.93 -1.83 -10.21
C LEU A 130 -10.74 -2.38 -9.02
N ASP A 131 -12.01 -2.74 -9.26
CA ASP A 131 -12.87 -3.31 -8.23
C ASP A 131 -12.42 -4.70 -7.79
N ASP A 132 -11.98 -5.54 -8.72
CA ASP A 132 -11.43 -6.86 -8.41
C ASP A 132 -10.07 -6.73 -7.70
N ALA A 133 -9.22 -5.78 -8.13
CA ALA A 133 -7.96 -5.49 -7.45
C ALA A 133 -8.18 -4.99 -6.01
N ILE A 134 -9.21 -4.17 -5.78
CA ILE A 134 -9.62 -3.72 -4.44
C ILE A 134 -10.12 -4.91 -3.62
N SER A 135 -10.95 -5.77 -4.20
CA SER A 135 -11.48 -6.97 -3.52
C SER A 135 -10.36 -7.94 -3.14
N ALA A 136 -9.43 -8.19 -4.04
CA ALA A 136 -8.23 -8.99 -3.77
C ALA A 136 -7.34 -8.36 -2.70
N ALA A 137 -7.19 -7.03 -2.71
CA ALA A 137 -6.43 -6.29 -1.70
C ALA A 137 -7.07 -6.41 -0.31
N ILE A 138 -8.40 -6.32 -0.21
CA ILE A 138 -9.14 -6.52 1.05
C ILE A 138 -8.89 -7.94 1.58
N ALA A 139 -9.05 -8.97 0.76
CA ALA A 139 -8.77 -10.35 1.15
C ALA A 139 -7.31 -10.54 1.60
N GLY A 140 -6.36 -9.94 0.90
CA GLY A 140 -4.94 -9.94 1.28
C GLY A 140 -4.67 -9.23 2.61
N CYS A 141 -5.38 -8.14 2.90
CA CYS A 141 -5.34 -7.44 4.18
C CYS A 141 -5.91 -8.31 5.31
N GLU A 142 -7.03 -8.99 5.10
CA GLU A 142 -7.64 -9.90 6.07
C GLU A 142 -6.69 -11.07 6.42
N ALA A 143 -6.05 -11.66 5.42
CA ALA A 143 -5.03 -12.69 5.64
C ALA A 143 -3.83 -12.14 6.44
N GLY A 144 -3.35 -10.95 6.12
CA GLY A 144 -2.27 -10.27 6.87
C GLY A 144 -2.68 -9.93 8.30
N ARG A 145 -3.95 -9.59 8.53
CA ARG A 145 -4.51 -9.35 9.87
C ARG A 145 -4.43 -10.60 10.75
N GLU A 146 -4.81 -11.75 10.24
CA GLU A 146 -4.73 -13.01 10.99
C GLU A 146 -3.27 -13.42 11.28
N ARG A 147 -2.36 -13.21 10.33
CA ARG A 147 -0.92 -13.43 10.54
C ARG A 147 -0.35 -12.50 11.63
N LEU A 148 -0.79 -11.24 11.66
CA LEU A 148 -0.34 -10.29 12.68
C LEU A 148 -0.88 -10.62 14.08
N LYS A 149 -2.11 -11.09 14.20
CA LYS A 149 -2.69 -11.58 15.47
C LYS A 149 -1.87 -12.74 16.06
N ALA A 150 -1.38 -13.61 15.20
CA ALA A 150 -0.56 -14.77 15.58
C ALA A 150 0.92 -14.40 15.83
N LEU A 151 1.33 -13.15 15.64
CA LEU A 151 2.71 -12.73 15.86
C LEU A 151 3.08 -12.87 17.35
N SER A 152 4.11 -13.65 17.63
CA SER A 152 4.79 -13.71 18.91
C SER A 152 6.26 -13.38 18.72
N LEU A 153 6.77 -12.44 19.50
CA LEU A 153 8.19 -12.12 19.53
C LEU A 153 8.88 -12.96 20.59
N THR A 154 10.10 -13.42 20.29
CA THR A 154 10.92 -14.14 21.27
C THR A 154 11.33 -13.21 22.41
N ASP A 155 11.56 -13.77 23.61
CA ASP A 155 11.83 -13.00 24.84
C ASP A 155 13.05 -12.08 24.72
N GLU A 156 14.06 -12.45 23.93
CA GLU A 156 15.26 -11.63 23.68
C GLU A 156 14.97 -10.32 22.92
N VAL A 157 13.80 -10.22 22.29
CA VAL A 157 13.41 -9.12 21.44
C VAL A 157 12.37 -8.20 22.10
N LYS A 158 11.91 -8.55 23.30
CA LYS A 158 10.95 -7.73 24.07
C LYS A 158 11.55 -6.41 24.55
N ASP A 159 12.88 -6.27 24.53
CA ASP A 159 13.54 -4.99 24.82
C ASP A 159 13.42 -4.04 23.64
N THR A 160 12.40 -3.20 23.69
CA THR A 160 12.05 -2.18 22.69
C THR A 160 13.25 -1.28 22.35
N THR A 161 14.05 -0.91 23.35
CA THR A 161 15.19 0.00 23.22
C THR A 161 16.28 -0.64 22.36
N ARG A 162 16.53 -1.92 22.56
CA ARG A 162 17.54 -2.69 21.82
C ARG A 162 17.11 -2.89 20.36
N LEU A 163 15.84 -3.20 20.11
CA LEU A 163 15.29 -3.37 18.77
C LEU A 163 15.34 -2.10 17.93
N VAL A 164 14.87 -0.99 18.47
CA VAL A 164 14.87 0.30 17.78
C VAL A 164 16.31 0.73 17.51
N ARG A 165 17.19 0.60 18.48
CA ARG A 165 18.60 0.99 18.38
C ARG A 165 19.38 0.17 17.34
N THR A 166 19.05 -1.10 17.15
CA THR A 166 19.73 -1.99 16.20
C THR A 166 19.09 -2.03 14.81
N SER A 167 17.83 -1.62 14.67
CA SER A 167 17.12 -1.54 13.38
C SER A 167 17.33 -0.19 12.68
N TRP A 168 17.60 0.88 13.44
CA TRP A 168 17.75 2.26 12.95
C TRP A 168 18.90 2.46 11.93
N PRO A 169 20.12 1.93 12.12
CA PRO A 169 21.22 2.12 11.18
C PRO A 169 20.97 1.50 9.82
N THR A 170 20.25 0.38 9.77
CA THR A 170 19.95 -0.35 8.53
C THR A 170 18.98 0.42 7.62
N GLN A 171 18.16 1.31 8.19
CA GLN A 171 17.23 2.14 7.42
C GLN A 171 17.89 3.41 6.88
N ARG A 172 18.87 3.97 7.59
CA ARG A 172 19.59 5.20 7.19
C ARG A 172 20.48 5.00 5.96
N ASN A 173 20.95 3.78 5.73
CA ASN A 173 21.82 3.45 4.59
C ASN A 173 21.05 3.03 3.33
N ARG A 174 19.70 3.07 3.32
CA ARG A 174 18.84 2.73 2.17
C ARG A 174 18.03 3.91 1.63
N ALA A 175 18.26 5.11 2.11
CA ALA A 175 17.77 6.37 1.58
C ALA A 175 18.83 7.05 0.72
#